data_18850874ca1d78891e53798b974d468f
#
_entry.id   18850874ca1d78891e53798b974d468f
#
_cell.length_a   1.000
_cell.length_b   1.000
_cell.length_c   1.000
_cell.angle_alpha   90.00
_cell.angle_beta   90.00
_cell.angle_gamma   90.00
#
_symmetry.space_group_name_H-M   'P 1'
#
loop_
_entity.id
_entity.type
_entity.pdbx_description
1 polymer ?
#
loop_
_entity_poly.entity_id
_entity_poly.type
_entity_poly.pdbx_seq_one_letter_code
_entity_poly.pdbx_strand_id
1 'polypeptide(L)'
;VNMPPAYRPRFFAGLVAYQTTQLQQAMGYSQDVAHDLAYRQIQGIQQDDAGLPHRHLVAAKWKKNIIGGAWYVAVPERASSLLWIMIEDAHQGQGHGRRLLAHVAEQARAAGATGLVLHVFTANTVAVTLYQKLGFSDIGKEMFLPW
;
A
#
# COMPACT_ATOMS: atom_id res chain seq x y z
N VAL A 1 -12.91 4.07 -7.65
CA VAL A 1 -13.64 3.02 -8.37
C VAL A 1 -12.98 1.67 -8.15
N ASN A 2 -13.71 0.60 -8.35
CA ASN A 2 -13.10 -0.73 -8.35
C ASN A 2 -12.02 -0.80 -9.43
N MET A 3 -10.90 -1.45 -9.10
CA MET A 3 -9.79 -1.54 -10.06
C MET A 3 -10.16 -2.45 -11.23
N PRO A 4 -10.15 -1.94 -12.47
CA PRO A 4 -10.44 -2.77 -13.64
C PRO A 4 -9.43 -3.92 -13.77
N PRO A 5 -9.88 -5.12 -14.18
CA PRO A 5 -8.96 -6.25 -14.39
C PRO A 5 -7.78 -5.93 -15.32
N ALA A 6 -8.01 -5.11 -16.35
CA ALA A 6 -6.98 -4.73 -17.30
C ALA A 6 -5.84 -3.89 -16.67
N TYR A 7 -6.11 -3.16 -15.58
CA TYR A 7 -5.11 -2.36 -14.89
C TYR A 7 -4.33 -3.13 -13.83
N ARG A 8 -4.88 -4.22 -13.32
CA ARG A 8 -4.29 -4.98 -12.21
C ARG A 8 -2.85 -5.43 -12.46
N PRO A 9 -2.47 -5.97 -13.64
CA PRO A 9 -1.08 -6.36 -13.86
C PRO A 9 -0.11 -5.19 -13.72
N ARG A 10 -0.47 -4.02 -14.21
CA ARG A 10 0.34 -2.81 -14.09
C ARG A 10 0.47 -2.36 -12.64
N PHE A 11 -0.62 -2.41 -11.89
CA PHE A 11 -0.63 -2.07 -10.47
C PHE A 11 0.28 -3.00 -9.67
N PHE A 12 0.14 -4.32 -9.82
CA PHE A 12 0.94 -5.29 -9.08
C PHE A 12 2.42 -5.25 -9.49
N ALA A 13 2.73 -5.04 -10.76
CA ALA A 13 4.12 -4.86 -11.20
C ALA A 13 4.75 -3.60 -10.55
N GLY A 14 3.99 -2.52 -10.42
CA GLY A 14 4.43 -1.31 -9.73
C GLY A 14 4.68 -1.56 -8.25
N LEU A 15 3.82 -2.33 -7.58
CA LEU A 15 4.03 -2.70 -6.17
C LEU A 15 5.28 -3.55 -5.98
N VAL A 16 5.54 -4.52 -6.87
CA VAL A 16 6.76 -5.33 -6.81
C VAL A 16 7.99 -4.45 -6.96
N ALA A 17 8.00 -3.54 -7.93
CA ALA A 17 9.12 -2.62 -8.14
C ALA A 17 9.35 -1.72 -6.92
N TYR A 18 8.30 -1.17 -6.34
CA TYR A 18 8.36 -0.34 -5.14
C TYR A 18 8.92 -1.14 -3.96
N GLN A 19 8.37 -2.32 -3.67
CA GLN A 19 8.79 -3.16 -2.54
C GLN A 19 10.24 -3.63 -2.71
N THR A 20 10.66 -3.94 -3.93
CA THR A 20 12.05 -4.29 -4.24
C THR A 20 12.99 -3.19 -3.79
N THR A 21 12.72 -1.94 -4.17
CA THR A 21 13.52 -0.79 -3.78
C THR A 21 13.55 -0.61 -2.26
N GLN A 22 12.41 -0.74 -1.59
CA GLN A 22 12.32 -0.59 -0.15
C GLN A 22 13.13 -1.68 0.59
N LEU A 23 13.06 -2.92 0.15
CA LEU A 23 13.84 -4.02 0.74
C LEU A 23 15.35 -3.83 0.53
N GLN A 24 15.77 -3.34 -0.63
CA GLN A 24 17.18 -3.01 -0.86
C GLN A 24 17.67 -1.93 0.09
N GLN A 25 16.89 -0.87 0.27
CA GLN A 25 17.27 0.25 1.14
C GLN A 25 17.26 -0.14 2.63
N ALA A 26 16.25 -0.89 3.06
CA ALA A 26 16.09 -1.23 4.47
C ALA A 26 17.01 -2.37 4.92
N MET A 27 17.22 -3.39 4.08
CA MET A 27 17.90 -4.63 4.45
C MET A 27 19.24 -4.84 3.77
N GLY A 28 19.60 -4.00 2.80
CA GLY A 28 20.84 -4.15 2.04
C GLY A 28 20.85 -5.35 1.09
N TYR A 29 19.70 -5.91 0.74
CA TYR A 29 19.62 -7.03 -0.19
C TYR A 29 20.08 -6.64 -1.60
N SER A 30 20.62 -7.61 -2.34
CA SER A 30 20.82 -7.45 -3.78
C SER A 30 19.48 -7.25 -4.49
N GLN A 31 19.52 -6.72 -5.71
CA GLN A 31 18.31 -6.52 -6.50
C GLN A 31 17.57 -7.83 -6.73
N ASP A 32 18.28 -8.91 -7.05
CA ASP A 32 17.66 -10.22 -7.32
C ASP A 32 16.97 -10.80 -6.10
N VAL A 33 17.61 -10.72 -4.92
CA VAL A 33 17.02 -11.20 -3.66
C VAL A 33 15.81 -10.35 -3.28
N ALA A 34 15.94 -9.03 -3.35
CA ALA A 34 14.85 -8.11 -3.01
C ALA A 34 13.66 -8.30 -3.95
N HIS A 35 13.91 -8.44 -5.24
CA HIS A 35 12.85 -8.66 -6.24
C HIS A 35 12.12 -9.98 -6.01
N ASP A 36 12.86 -11.07 -5.77
CA ASP A 36 12.24 -12.38 -5.50
C ASP A 36 11.35 -12.34 -4.26
N LEU A 37 11.82 -11.72 -3.18
CA LEU A 37 11.04 -11.57 -1.95
C LEU A 37 9.80 -10.70 -2.17
N ALA A 38 9.95 -9.56 -2.84
CA ALA A 38 8.84 -8.65 -3.12
C ALA A 38 7.77 -9.35 -3.98
N TYR A 39 8.18 -10.05 -5.02
CA TYR A 39 7.28 -10.78 -5.90
C TYR A 39 6.49 -11.84 -5.13
N ARG A 40 7.17 -12.64 -4.30
CA ARG A 40 6.52 -13.69 -3.50
C ARG A 40 5.54 -13.12 -2.49
N GLN A 41 5.90 -12.03 -1.81
CA GLN A 41 5.02 -11.36 -0.84
C GLN A 41 3.72 -10.91 -1.50
N ILE A 42 3.83 -10.19 -2.60
CA ILE A 42 2.67 -9.61 -3.28
C ILE A 42 1.83 -10.69 -3.94
N GLN A 43 2.46 -11.69 -4.57
CA GLN A 43 1.75 -12.82 -5.16
C GLN A 43 1.04 -13.65 -4.10
N GLY A 44 1.66 -13.91 -2.95
CA GLY A 44 1.06 -14.64 -1.84
C GLY A 44 -0.20 -13.96 -1.32
N ILE A 45 -0.14 -12.66 -1.08
CA ILE A 45 -1.31 -11.88 -0.64
C ILE A 45 -2.39 -11.89 -1.72
N GLN A 46 -2.00 -11.74 -2.99
CA GLN A 46 -2.93 -11.72 -4.12
C GLN A 46 -3.68 -13.06 -4.25
N GLN A 47 -3.00 -14.18 -4.04
CA GLN A 47 -3.63 -15.52 -4.05
C GLN A 47 -4.57 -15.69 -2.88
N ASP A 48 -4.15 -15.30 -1.67
CA ASP A 48 -4.97 -15.39 -0.46
C ASP A 48 -6.18 -14.45 -0.51
N ASP A 49 -6.08 -13.39 -1.31
CA ASP A 49 -7.10 -12.34 -1.42
C ASP A 49 -8.28 -12.76 -2.31
N ALA A 50 -8.11 -13.74 -3.15
CA ALA A 50 -9.10 -14.13 -4.16
C ALA A 50 -10.41 -14.58 -3.50
N GLY A 51 -11.46 -13.77 -3.66
CA GLY A 51 -12.80 -14.08 -3.16
C GLY A 51 -12.99 -13.91 -1.66
N LEU A 52 -12.02 -13.40 -0.91
CA LEU A 52 -12.18 -13.16 0.52
C LEU A 52 -13.02 -11.90 0.77
N PRO A 53 -13.95 -11.93 1.75
CA PRO A 53 -14.74 -10.76 2.11
C PRO A 53 -13.87 -9.67 2.74
N HIS A 54 -14.38 -8.43 2.70
CA HIS A 54 -13.73 -7.25 3.30
C HIS A 54 -12.45 -6.78 2.61
N ARG A 55 -12.01 -7.46 1.55
CA ARG A 55 -10.84 -7.06 0.77
C ARG A 55 -11.27 -6.20 -0.42
N HIS A 56 -10.52 -5.12 -0.64
CA HIS A 56 -10.86 -4.15 -1.67
C HIS A 56 -9.63 -3.77 -2.47
N LEU A 57 -9.80 -3.75 -3.78
CA LEU A 57 -8.80 -3.28 -4.72
C LEU A 57 -9.43 -2.15 -5.53
N VAL A 58 -9.01 -0.92 -5.26
CA VAL A 58 -9.59 0.27 -5.86
C VAL A 58 -8.57 1.02 -6.71
N ALA A 59 -9.06 1.61 -7.79
CA ALA A 59 -8.26 2.46 -8.66
C ALA A 59 -8.53 3.93 -8.37
N ALA A 60 -7.48 4.73 -8.38
CA ALA A 60 -7.56 6.18 -8.35
C ALA A 60 -7.63 6.71 -9.78
N LYS A 61 -8.65 7.49 -10.08
CA LYS A 61 -8.82 8.14 -11.40
C LYS A 61 -8.57 9.63 -11.27
N TRP A 62 -7.85 10.15 -12.24
CA TRP A 62 -7.69 11.59 -12.43
C TRP A 62 -8.00 11.94 -13.86
N LYS A 63 -8.99 12.82 -14.06
CA LYS A 63 -9.56 13.08 -15.39
C LYS A 63 -10.08 11.77 -16.00
N LYS A 64 -9.56 11.32 -17.11
CA LYS A 64 -10.00 10.09 -17.78
C LYS A 64 -9.08 8.90 -17.52
N ASN A 65 -7.97 9.09 -16.78
CA ASN A 65 -6.93 8.10 -16.63
C ASN A 65 -6.91 7.51 -15.23
N ILE A 66 -6.56 6.22 -15.13
CA ILE A 66 -6.19 5.58 -13.87
C ILE A 66 -4.73 5.94 -13.59
N ILE A 67 -4.46 6.45 -12.39
CA ILE A 67 -3.14 6.96 -11.99
C ILE A 67 -2.55 6.20 -10.81
N GLY A 68 -3.20 5.18 -10.31
CA GLY A 68 -2.76 4.38 -9.18
C GLY A 68 -3.91 3.64 -8.54
N GLY A 69 -3.71 3.20 -7.32
CA GLY A 69 -4.72 2.48 -6.59
C GLY A 69 -4.31 2.12 -5.18
N ALA A 70 -5.22 1.45 -4.49
CA ALA A 70 -5.01 0.95 -3.13
C ALA A 70 -5.58 -0.45 -2.98
N TRP A 71 -4.93 -1.22 -2.14
CA TRP A 71 -5.32 -2.58 -1.77
C TRP A 71 -5.44 -2.62 -0.25
N TYR A 72 -6.65 -2.85 0.26
CA TYR A 72 -6.92 -2.75 1.69
C TYR A 72 -7.98 -3.73 2.16
N VAL A 73 -8.01 -3.92 3.47
CA VAL A 73 -9.00 -4.73 4.17
C VAL A 73 -9.80 -3.79 5.07
N ALA A 74 -11.11 -3.79 4.95
CA ALA A 74 -12.01 -3.01 5.81
C ALA A 74 -12.86 -3.97 6.64
N VAL A 75 -12.65 -4.02 7.96
CA VAL A 75 -13.30 -4.94 8.88
C VAL A 75 -13.95 -4.19 10.04
N PRO A 76 -15.12 -4.67 10.54
CA PRO A 76 -15.75 -4.04 11.70
C PRO A 76 -15.04 -4.42 13.01
N GLU A 77 -15.21 -3.57 14.02
CA GLU A 77 -14.86 -3.82 15.42
C GLU A 77 -13.37 -3.99 15.75
N ARG A 78 -12.50 -3.88 14.74
CA ARG A 78 -11.04 -3.94 14.90
C ARG A 78 -10.36 -3.04 13.87
N ALA A 79 -9.05 -2.95 13.92
CA ALA A 79 -8.31 -2.15 12.96
C ALA A 79 -8.41 -2.77 11.56
N SER A 80 -8.71 -1.94 10.57
CA SER A 80 -8.57 -2.26 9.17
C SER A 80 -7.12 -2.10 8.73
N SER A 81 -6.74 -2.67 7.59
CA SER A 81 -5.35 -2.66 7.11
C SER A 81 -5.27 -2.09 5.71
N LEU A 82 -4.39 -1.11 5.54
CA LEU A 82 -3.92 -0.73 4.21
C LEU A 82 -2.75 -1.65 3.85
N LEU A 83 -2.94 -2.50 2.85
CA LEU A 83 -1.91 -3.44 2.40
C LEU A 83 -0.91 -2.74 1.48
N TRP A 84 -1.41 -2.04 0.47
CA TRP A 84 -0.60 -1.31 -0.51
C TRP A 84 -1.34 -0.08 -1.03
N ILE A 85 -0.59 0.97 -1.31
CA ILE A 85 -1.08 2.18 -1.96
C ILE A 85 0.01 2.69 -2.91
N MET A 86 -0.38 3.10 -4.09
CA MET A 86 0.56 3.60 -5.09
C MET A 86 -0.11 4.63 -5.99
N ILE A 87 0.62 5.71 -6.24
CA ILE A 87 0.33 6.66 -7.33
C ILE A 87 1.48 6.56 -8.32
N GLU A 88 1.18 6.47 -9.60
CA GLU A 88 2.19 6.40 -10.66
C GLU A 88 3.08 7.65 -10.64
N ASP A 89 4.36 7.45 -10.94
CA ASP A 89 5.40 8.48 -10.79
C ASP A 89 5.05 9.81 -11.44
N ALA A 90 4.44 9.76 -12.64
CA ALA A 90 4.04 10.96 -13.38
C ALA A 90 3.00 11.81 -12.65
N HIS A 91 2.32 11.27 -11.66
CA HIS A 91 1.21 11.92 -10.95
C HIS A 91 1.50 12.13 -9.46
N GLN A 92 2.71 11.82 -8.99
CA GLN A 92 3.11 12.04 -7.62
C GLN A 92 3.34 13.53 -7.32
N GLY A 93 3.29 13.89 -6.04
CA GLY A 93 3.52 15.28 -5.58
C GLY A 93 2.34 16.22 -5.84
N GLN A 94 1.16 15.72 -6.19
CA GLN A 94 -0.02 16.52 -6.52
C GLN A 94 -1.19 16.29 -5.55
N GLY A 95 -0.96 15.59 -4.44
CA GLY A 95 -1.98 15.32 -3.43
C GLY A 95 -2.88 14.12 -3.72
N HIS A 96 -2.62 13.35 -4.77
CA HIS A 96 -3.46 12.20 -5.12
C HIS A 96 -3.35 11.06 -4.09
N GLY A 97 -2.15 10.78 -3.59
CA GLY A 97 -1.94 9.77 -2.55
C GLY A 97 -2.68 10.11 -1.27
N ARG A 98 -2.66 11.38 -0.87
CA ARG A 98 -3.39 11.86 0.31
C ARG A 98 -4.90 11.68 0.15
N ARG A 99 -5.44 12.02 -1.01
CA ARG A 99 -6.88 11.87 -1.28
C ARG A 99 -7.28 10.40 -1.32
N LEU A 100 -6.45 9.54 -1.92
CA LEU A 100 -6.70 8.12 -1.97
C LEU A 100 -6.67 7.50 -0.57
N LEU A 101 -5.69 7.87 0.24
CA LEU A 101 -5.59 7.40 1.62
C LEU A 101 -6.78 7.87 2.47
N ALA A 102 -7.23 9.10 2.28
CA ALA A 102 -8.42 9.62 2.95
C ALA A 102 -9.67 8.80 2.58
N HIS A 103 -9.79 8.41 1.32
CA HIS A 103 -10.86 7.53 0.88
C HIS A 103 -10.81 6.16 1.56
N VAL A 104 -9.64 5.53 1.63
CA VAL A 104 -9.46 4.25 2.32
C VAL A 104 -9.84 4.37 3.80
N ALA A 105 -9.38 5.42 4.47
CA ALA A 105 -9.72 5.68 5.87
C ALA A 105 -11.23 5.86 6.08
N GLU A 106 -11.90 6.54 5.17
CA GLU A 106 -13.36 6.72 5.24
C GLU A 106 -14.10 5.39 5.03
N GLN A 107 -13.64 4.56 4.10
CA GLN A 107 -14.22 3.23 3.88
C GLN A 107 -14.03 2.32 5.10
N ALA A 108 -12.87 2.37 5.74
CA ALA A 108 -12.61 1.64 6.98
C ALA A 108 -13.55 2.12 8.12
N ARG A 109 -13.72 3.43 8.24
CA ARG A 109 -14.63 4.03 9.24
C ARG A 109 -16.08 3.60 8.98
N ALA A 110 -16.52 3.65 7.73
CA ALA A 110 -17.87 3.25 7.34
C ALA A 110 -18.13 1.75 7.59
N ALA A 111 -17.10 0.91 7.52
CA ALA A 111 -17.19 -0.51 7.85
C ALA A 111 -17.25 -0.78 9.36
N GLY A 112 -17.09 0.23 10.20
CA GLY A 112 -17.11 0.10 11.67
C GLY A 112 -15.74 -0.25 12.26
N ALA A 113 -14.66 -0.03 11.55
CA ALA A 113 -13.30 -0.27 12.07
C ALA A 113 -12.95 0.70 13.20
N THR A 114 -12.03 0.27 14.08
CA THR A 114 -11.53 1.10 15.18
C THR A 114 -10.38 2.00 14.74
N GLY A 115 -9.80 1.76 13.58
CA GLY A 115 -8.69 2.51 13.02
C GLY A 115 -8.17 1.88 11.76
N LEU A 116 -7.09 2.43 11.23
CA LEU A 116 -6.42 1.94 10.02
C LEU A 116 -4.94 1.72 10.32
N VAL A 117 -4.45 0.50 10.06
CA VAL A 117 -3.05 0.12 10.24
C VAL A 117 -2.38 0.05 8.88
N LEU A 118 -1.15 0.52 8.80
CA LEU A 118 -0.28 0.34 7.64
C LEU A 118 1.14 0.02 8.08
N HIS A 119 1.92 -0.56 7.17
CA HIS A 119 3.36 -0.74 7.31
C HIS A 119 4.09 0.24 6.42
N VAL A 120 5.15 0.85 6.93
CA VAL A 120 6.04 1.72 6.15
C VAL A 120 7.47 1.56 6.63
N PHE A 121 8.42 1.48 5.68
CA PHE A 121 9.83 1.51 6.03
C PHE A 121 10.24 2.92 6.44
N THR A 122 11.02 3.02 7.51
CA THR A 122 11.44 4.33 8.07
C THR A 122 12.26 5.17 7.09
N ALA A 123 12.98 4.52 6.16
CA ALA A 123 13.76 5.22 5.13
C ALA A 123 12.88 5.91 4.09
N ASN A 124 11.61 5.51 3.96
CA ASN A 124 10.64 6.17 3.08
C ASN A 124 10.09 7.42 3.77
N THR A 125 10.93 8.45 3.86
CA THR A 125 10.63 9.66 4.64
C THR A 125 9.45 10.46 4.08
N VAL A 126 9.23 10.42 2.78
CA VAL A 126 8.08 11.09 2.13
C VAL A 126 6.78 10.46 2.62
N ALA A 127 6.68 9.13 2.60
CA ALA A 127 5.50 8.42 3.07
C ALA A 127 5.29 8.58 4.59
N VAL A 128 6.35 8.42 5.38
CA VAL A 128 6.30 8.60 6.84
C VAL A 128 5.77 9.99 7.19
N THR A 129 6.28 11.03 6.55
CA THR A 129 5.84 12.40 6.78
C THR A 129 4.36 12.58 6.44
N LEU A 130 3.92 12.05 5.32
CA LEU A 130 2.51 12.10 4.91
C LEU A 130 1.61 11.42 5.95
N TYR A 131 1.98 10.22 6.39
CA TYR A 131 1.18 9.45 7.34
C TYR A 131 1.11 10.16 8.71
N GLN A 132 2.22 10.71 9.19
CA GLN A 132 2.24 11.49 10.44
C GLN A 132 1.33 12.72 10.35
N LYS A 133 1.35 13.43 9.24
CA LYS A 133 0.46 14.60 9.02
C LYS A 133 -1.01 14.22 9.03
N LEU A 134 -1.34 12.98 8.63
CA LEU A 134 -2.71 12.48 8.62
C LEU A 134 -3.14 11.89 9.97
N GLY A 135 -2.27 11.87 10.97
CA GLY A 135 -2.57 11.41 12.31
C GLY A 135 -2.12 9.99 12.62
N PHE A 136 -1.39 9.34 11.73
CA PHE A 136 -0.80 8.03 12.03
C PHE A 136 0.34 8.17 13.05
N SER A 137 0.42 7.23 13.97
CA SER A 137 1.51 7.13 14.95
C SER A 137 2.03 5.69 15.00
N ASP A 138 3.26 5.55 15.47
CA ASP A 138 3.89 4.23 15.57
C ASP A 138 3.20 3.38 16.63
N ILE A 139 2.93 2.12 16.30
CA ILE A 139 2.37 1.15 17.25
C ILE A 139 3.36 0.01 17.58
N GLY A 140 4.48 -0.03 16.91
CA GLY A 140 5.50 -1.06 17.12
C GLY A 140 6.75 -0.72 16.33
N LYS A 141 7.76 -1.57 16.45
CA LYS A 141 9.03 -1.35 15.78
C LYS A 141 9.66 -2.68 15.37
N GLU A 142 10.07 -2.77 14.13
CA GLU A 142 10.92 -3.84 13.63
C GLU A 142 12.35 -3.30 13.52
N MET A 143 13.33 -4.06 14.04
CA MET A 143 14.72 -3.63 14.09
C MET A 143 15.60 -4.66 13.40
N PHE A 144 16.65 -4.17 12.73
CA PHE A 144 17.58 -5.00 11.96
C PHE A 144 19.01 -4.79 12.47
N LEU A 145 19.69 -5.88 12.77
CA LEU A 145 21.13 -5.86 13.09
C LEU A 145 21.90 -6.43 11.91
N PRO A 146 22.52 -5.58 11.09
CA PRO A 146 23.30 -6.07 9.93
C PRO A 146 24.60 -6.74 10.40
N TRP A 147 25.07 -7.71 9.63
CA TRP A 147 26.36 -8.38 9.86
C TRP A 147 27.49 -7.73 9.07
#